data_1865edcc1976467ab2d2eb2cde26d63e
#
_entry.id   1865edcc1976467ab2d2eb2cde26d63e
#
_cell.length_a   1.000
_cell.length_b   1.000
_cell.length_c   1.000
_cell.angle_alpha   90.00
_cell.angle_beta   90.00
_cell.angle_gamma   90.00
#
_symmetry.space_group_name_H-M   'P 1'
#
loop_
_entity.id
_entity.type
_entity.pdbx_description
1 polymer ?
#
loop_
_entity_poly.entity_id
_entity_poly.type
_entity_poly.pdbx_seq_one_letter_code
_entity_poly.pdbx_strand_id
1 'polypeptide(L)'
;RLSVIVSYTKSIASELTGKSLSRADDSKFSSLVDTFSFTEARKVVQLEKSVNHDLKALELYCASRLKGSHPASPAGGLSRLTPFINLGLGSEDINSMAFAMLLKKSREEVLLPAIREIVDLLVKFASKEKETIMVARTHGQPANVTTFGKEIAVPLSRLCDEVELFQSMTFQAKC
;
A
#
# COMPACT_ATOMS: atom_id res chain seq x y z
N ARG A 1 -3.67 7.06 3.47
CA ARG A 1 -4.12 7.89 4.60
C ARG A 1 -5.64 7.88 4.77
N LEU A 2 -6.41 8.25 3.74
CA LEU A 2 -7.88 8.28 3.83
C LEU A 2 -8.46 6.93 4.27
N SER A 3 -8.01 5.82 3.71
CA SER A 3 -8.49 4.48 4.12
C SER A 3 -8.15 4.16 5.58
N VAL A 4 -6.99 4.58 6.07
CA VAL A 4 -6.59 4.45 7.48
C VAL A 4 -7.56 5.22 8.38
N ILE A 5 -7.79 6.50 8.08
CA ILE A 5 -8.73 7.35 8.84
C ILE A 5 -10.14 6.75 8.86
N VAL A 6 -10.64 6.31 7.69
CA VAL A 6 -11.98 5.72 7.59
C VAL A 6 -12.09 4.45 8.43
N SER A 7 -11.14 3.53 8.29
CA SER A 7 -11.15 2.27 9.04
C SER A 7 -11.02 2.51 10.55
N TYR A 8 -10.07 3.35 10.96
CA TYR A 8 -9.87 3.71 12.37
C TYR A 8 -11.12 4.37 12.99
N THR A 9 -11.70 5.37 12.30
CA THR A 9 -12.90 6.07 12.76
C THR A 9 -14.06 5.12 13.02
N LYS A 10 -14.24 4.12 12.16
CA LYS A 10 -15.27 3.08 12.32
C LYS A 10 -15.02 2.24 13.58
N SER A 11 -13.78 1.76 13.75
CA SER A 11 -13.42 0.91 14.87
C SER A 11 -13.57 1.66 16.21
N ILE A 12 -12.97 2.85 16.33
CA ILE A 12 -13.02 3.62 17.58
C ILE A 12 -14.43 4.07 17.92
N ALA A 13 -15.23 4.46 16.94
CA ALA A 13 -16.62 4.84 17.18
C ALA A 13 -17.46 3.64 17.66
N SER A 14 -17.24 2.46 17.12
CA SER A 14 -17.92 1.23 17.56
C SER A 14 -17.52 0.87 18.99
N GLU A 15 -16.24 0.90 19.31
CA GLU A 15 -15.73 0.61 20.67
C GLU A 15 -16.27 1.58 21.71
N LEU A 16 -16.17 2.89 21.48
CA LEU A 16 -16.55 3.90 22.45
C LEU A 16 -18.06 4.05 22.62
N THR A 17 -18.85 3.74 21.58
CA THR A 17 -20.32 3.86 21.66
C THR A 17 -21.04 2.54 21.94
N GLY A 18 -20.33 1.41 21.86
CA GLY A 18 -20.94 0.08 21.94
C GLY A 18 -21.90 -0.23 20.79
N LYS A 19 -21.89 0.55 19.70
CA LYS A 19 -22.80 0.43 18.56
C LYS A 19 -22.05 0.36 17.26
N SER A 20 -22.25 -0.72 16.53
CA SER A 20 -21.75 -0.85 15.15
C SER A 20 -22.52 0.08 14.21
N LEU A 21 -21.88 0.44 13.10
CA LEU A 21 -22.53 1.16 12.01
C LEU A 21 -23.59 0.27 11.34
N SER A 22 -24.68 0.89 10.88
CA SER A 22 -25.58 0.20 9.97
C SER A 22 -24.85 -0.16 8.67
N ARG A 23 -25.26 -1.24 7.99
CA ARG A 23 -24.66 -1.66 6.71
C ARG A 23 -24.65 -0.51 5.69
N ALA A 24 -25.73 0.29 5.66
CA ALA A 24 -25.84 1.44 4.76
C ALA A 24 -24.84 2.55 5.11
N ASP A 25 -24.71 2.88 6.40
CA ASP A 25 -23.74 3.89 6.87
C ASP A 25 -22.30 3.43 6.65
N ASP A 26 -22.02 2.14 6.91
CA ASP A 26 -20.69 1.56 6.70
C ASP A 26 -20.29 1.62 5.22
N SER A 27 -21.19 1.20 4.31
CA SER A 27 -20.96 1.28 2.88
C SER A 27 -20.75 2.72 2.41
N LYS A 28 -21.58 3.65 2.88
CA LYS A 28 -21.47 5.07 2.52
C LYS A 28 -20.18 5.70 3.03
N PHE A 29 -19.72 5.36 4.22
CA PHE A 29 -18.47 5.87 4.75
C PHE A 29 -17.25 5.25 4.05
N SER A 30 -17.31 3.95 3.73
CA SER A 30 -16.27 3.28 2.93
C SER A 30 -16.15 3.88 1.54
N SER A 31 -17.27 4.26 0.92
CA SER A 31 -17.28 4.84 -0.42
C SER A 31 -16.47 6.13 -0.55
N LEU A 32 -16.14 6.80 0.57
CA LEU A 32 -15.22 7.96 0.54
C LEU A 32 -13.83 7.57 0.05
N VAL A 33 -13.40 6.34 0.30
CA VAL A 33 -12.11 5.82 -0.19
C VAL A 33 -12.23 5.45 -1.66
N ASP A 34 -13.29 4.71 -2.01
CA ASP A 34 -13.49 4.16 -3.36
C ASP A 34 -13.73 5.24 -4.42
N THR A 35 -14.40 6.33 -4.00
CA THR A 35 -14.72 7.46 -4.89
C THR A 35 -13.72 8.61 -4.82
N PHE A 36 -12.61 8.44 -4.10
CA PHE A 36 -11.60 9.48 -3.95
C PHE A 36 -10.85 9.72 -5.26
N SER A 37 -11.27 10.74 -5.97
CA SER A 37 -10.73 11.12 -7.27
C SER A 37 -9.66 12.21 -7.17
N PHE A 38 -9.01 12.51 -8.30
CA PHE A 38 -8.10 13.65 -8.41
C PHE A 38 -8.77 14.99 -8.08
N THR A 39 -10.05 15.15 -8.42
CA THR A 39 -10.84 16.33 -8.05
C THR A 39 -11.01 16.44 -6.54
N GLU A 40 -11.27 15.33 -5.85
CA GLU A 40 -11.38 15.31 -4.40
C GLU A 40 -10.02 15.60 -3.74
N ALA A 41 -8.93 15.05 -4.29
CA ALA A 41 -7.58 15.34 -3.82
C ALA A 41 -7.25 16.85 -3.90
N ARG A 42 -7.66 17.54 -4.97
CA ARG A 42 -7.49 18.99 -5.08
C ARG A 42 -8.20 19.76 -3.96
N LYS A 43 -9.38 19.33 -3.54
CA LYS A 43 -10.10 19.95 -2.41
C LYS A 43 -9.31 19.80 -1.11
N VAL A 44 -8.70 18.64 -0.87
CA VAL A 44 -7.83 18.43 0.30
C VAL A 44 -6.62 19.36 0.26
N VAL A 45 -5.95 19.50 -0.90
CA VAL A 45 -4.82 20.42 -1.08
C VAL A 45 -5.24 21.88 -0.84
N GLN A 46 -6.45 22.28 -1.26
CA GLN A 46 -6.95 23.61 -0.94
C GLN A 46 -7.18 23.84 0.54
N LEU A 47 -7.75 22.85 1.25
CA LEU A 47 -7.89 22.89 2.70
C LEU A 47 -6.54 22.95 3.40
N GLU A 48 -5.56 22.20 2.91
CA GLU A 48 -4.19 22.21 3.46
C GLU A 48 -3.57 23.59 3.44
N LYS A 49 -3.75 24.37 2.37
CA LYS A 49 -3.27 25.75 2.28
C LYS A 49 -3.81 26.67 3.39
N SER A 50 -5.00 26.37 3.91
CA SER A 50 -5.63 27.17 4.95
C SER A 50 -5.21 26.76 6.37
N VAL A 51 -4.84 25.48 6.56
CA VAL A 51 -4.51 24.95 7.88
C VAL A 51 -3.02 24.62 8.06
N ASN A 52 -2.23 24.67 7.00
CA ASN A 52 -0.80 24.34 6.96
C ASN A 52 -0.46 22.95 7.53
N HIS A 53 -1.37 21.99 7.38
CA HIS A 53 -1.19 20.64 7.90
C HIS A 53 -2.00 19.64 7.05
N ASP A 54 -1.33 18.73 6.40
CA ASP A 54 -1.89 17.79 5.42
C ASP A 54 -2.94 16.83 6.03
N LEU A 55 -2.65 16.25 7.19
CA LEU A 55 -3.63 15.37 7.85
C LEU A 55 -4.82 16.13 8.41
N LYS A 56 -4.61 17.34 8.91
CA LYS A 56 -5.73 18.19 9.36
C LYS A 56 -6.64 18.57 8.21
N ALA A 57 -6.09 18.83 7.05
CA ALA A 57 -6.86 19.04 5.83
C ALA A 57 -7.70 17.80 5.46
N LEU A 58 -7.12 16.61 5.60
CA LEU A 58 -7.81 15.36 5.32
C LEU A 58 -8.92 15.07 6.36
N GLU A 59 -8.70 15.36 7.63
CA GLU A 59 -9.74 15.31 8.67
C GLU A 59 -10.92 16.23 8.36
N LEU A 60 -10.64 17.49 8.02
CA LEU A 60 -11.65 18.47 7.64
C LEU A 60 -12.42 18.03 6.39
N TYR A 61 -11.72 17.47 5.42
CA TYR A 61 -12.36 16.87 4.24
C TYR A 61 -13.32 15.74 4.65
N CYS A 62 -12.88 14.79 5.46
CA CYS A 62 -13.74 13.71 5.96
C CYS A 62 -14.96 14.28 6.72
N ALA A 63 -14.73 15.21 7.62
CA ALA A 63 -15.80 15.84 8.40
C ALA A 63 -16.84 16.54 7.49
N SER A 64 -16.39 17.24 6.44
CA SER A 64 -17.26 17.91 5.49
C SER A 64 -18.14 16.91 4.72
N ARG A 65 -17.57 15.76 4.33
CA ARG A 65 -18.27 14.69 3.62
C ARG A 65 -19.28 13.98 4.50
N LEU A 66 -19.01 13.85 5.80
CA LEU A 66 -19.96 13.29 6.78
C LEU A 66 -21.12 14.23 7.06
N LYS A 67 -20.88 15.54 7.16
CA LYS A 67 -21.91 16.55 7.38
C LYS A 67 -22.87 16.75 6.20
N GLY A 68 -22.37 16.56 4.97
CA GLY A 68 -23.19 16.68 3.74
C GLY A 68 -24.20 15.55 3.53
N SER A 69 -24.27 14.58 4.42
CA SER A 69 -25.29 13.52 4.39
C SER A 69 -26.53 13.95 5.16
N HIS A 70 -27.47 14.56 4.45
CA HIS A 70 -28.83 14.95 4.83
C HIS A 70 -29.07 15.40 6.28
N PRO A 71 -29.47 16.67 6.52
CA PRO A 71 -29.83 17.17 7.85
C PRO A 71 -31.11 16.55 8.44
N ALA A 72 -31.84 15.76 7.65
CA ALA A 72 -33.14 15.18 8.02
C ALA A 72 -33.09 13.70 8.45
N SER A 73 -31.89 13.12 8.69
CA SER A 73 -31.84 11.75 9.21
C SER A 73 -32.11 11.76 10.72
N PRO A 74 -33.17 11.08 11.19
CA PRO A 74 -33.42 10.93 12.63
C PRO A 74 -32.22 10.22 13.27
N ALA A 75 -31.68 10.77 14.37
CA ALA A 75 -30.54 10.22 15.10
C ALA A 75 -29.15 10.36 14.47
N GLY A 76 -28.88 11.44 13.75
CA GLY A 76 -27.50 11.91 13.57
C GLY A 76 -26.69 11.33 12.41
N GLY A 77 -27.19 10.38 11.64
CA GLY A 77 -26.51 9.85 10.45
C GLY A 77 -24.97 9.68 10.64
N LEU A 78 -24.23 9.79 9.54
CA LEU A 78 -22.75 9.71 9.57
C LEU A 78 -22.08 10.91 10.27
N SER A 79 -22.78 12.03 10.47
CA SER A 79 -22.23 13.19 11.17
C SER A 79 -21.85 12.89 12.62
N ARG A 80 -22.49 11.90 13.25
CA ARG A 80 -22.11 11.39 14.58
C ARG A 80 -20.69 10.85 14.68
N LEU A 81 -20.09 10.48 13.53
CA LEU A 81 -18.73 9.99 13.48
C LEU A 81 -17.68 11.10 13.49
N THR A 82 -18.08 12.34 13.25
CA THR A 82 -17.15 13.47 13.18
C THR A 82 -16.24 13.60 14.41
N PRO A 83 -16.70 13.43 15.67
CA PRO A 83 -15.82 13.51 16.83
C PRO A 83 -14.78 12.40 16.93
N PHE A 84 -14.98 11.29 16.22
CA PHE A 84 -14.09 10.13 16.25
C PHE A 84 -13.04 10.15 15.14
N ILE A 85 -13.12 11.12 14.20
CA ILE A 85 -12.13 11.25 13.15
C ILE A 85 -10.78 11.57 13.81
N ASN A 86 -9.83 10.64 13.62
CA ASN A 86 -8.47 10.76 14.15
C ASN A 86 -8.38 10.94 15.69
N LEU A 87 -9.38 10.53 16.43
CA LEU A 87 -9.39 10.64 17.88
C LEU A 87 -8.27 9.80 18.51
N GLY A 88 -7.34 10.45 19.21
CA GLY A 88 -6.23 9.78 19.90
C GLY A 88 -5.04 9.39 19.02
N LEU A 89 -5.08 9.64 17.70
CA LEU A 89 -3.94 9.37 16.80
C LEU A 89 -3.15 10.65 16.52
N GLY A 90 -1.83 10.48 16.46
CA GLY A 90 -0.93 11.48 15.89
C GLY A 90 -0.85 11.35 14.36
N SER A 91 -0.32 12.39 13.71
CA SER A 91 -0.15 12.39 12.27
C SER A 91 0.78 11.28 11.77
N GLU A 92 1.82 10.97 12.54
CA GLU A 92 2.77 9.91 12.19
C GLU A 92 2.20 8.50 12.34
N ASP A 93 1.22 8.28 13.19
CA ASP A 93 0.53 6.99 13.30
C ASP A 93 -0.19 6.68 11.98
N ILE A 94 -0.92 7.67 11.43
CA ILE A 94 -1.61 7.53 10.14
C ILE A 94 -0.61 7.41 8.99
N ASN A 95 0.48 8.19 8.99
CA ASN A 95 1.51 8.12 7.97
C ASN A 95 2.19 6.75 7.97
N SER A 96 2.60 6.26 9.13
CA SER A 96 3.26 4.95 9.29
C SER A 96 2.38 3.81 8.75
N MET A 97 1.10 3.78 9.12
CA MET A 97 0.16 2.78 8.61
C MET A 97 -0.05 2.90 7.10
N ALA A 98 -0.21 4.12 6.59
CA ALA A 98 -0.40 4.36 5.17
C ALA A 98 0.83 3.93 4.35
N PHE A 99 2.04 4.19 4.83
CA PHE A 99 3.28 3.74 4.18
C PHE A 99 3.42 2.23 4.19
N ALA A 100 3.13 1.56 5.31
CA ALA A 100 3.15 0.10 5.37
C ALA A 100 2.18 -0.54 4.35
N MET A 101 0.96 0.01 4.24
CA MET A 101 -0.03 -0.42 3.25
C MET A 101 0.44 -0.18 1.81
N LEU A 102 1.04 0.99 1.53
CA LEU A 102 1.57 1.32 0.21
C LEU A 102 2.72 0.40 -0.19
N LEU A 103 3.68 0.17 0.71
CA LEU A 103 4.80 -0.74 0.46
C LEU A 103 4.33 -2.16 0.19
N LYS A 104 3.39 -2.67 1.01
CA LYS A 104 2.80 -3.98 0.79
C LYS A 104 2.15 -4.08 -0.59
N LYS A 105 1.30 -3.12 -0.93
CA LYS A 105 0.59 -3.09 -2.20
C LYS A 105 1.55 -2.95 -3.39
N SER A 106 2.55 -2.08 -3.29
CA SER A 106 3.58 -1.91 -4.33
C SER A 106 4.37 -3.19 -4.55
N ARG A 107 4.73 -3.91 -3.49
CA ARG A 107 5.38 -5.21 -3.60
C ARG A 107 4.52 -6.21 -4.35
N GLU A 108 3.27 -6.36 -3.94
CA GLU A 108 2.36 -7.41 -4.44
C GLU A 108 1.87 -7.13 -5.88
N GLU A 109 1.56 -5.88 -6.19
CA GLU A 109 0.91 -5.52 -7.47
C GLU A 109 1.88 -5.05 -8.54
N VAL A 110 3.09 -4.60 -8.18
CA VAL A 110 4.04 -4.01 -9.14
C VAL A 110 5.39 -4.74 -9.12
N LEU A 111 6.07 -4.78 -7.96
CA LEU A 111 7.45 -5.25 -7.91
C LEU A 111 7.55 -6.76 -8.14
N LEU A 112 6.79 -7.57 -7.43
CA LEU A 112 6.84 -9.03 -7.61
C LEU A 112 6.43 -9.47 -9.01
N PRO A 113 5.37 -8.96 -9.63
CA PRO A 113 5.07 -9.28 -11.03
C PRO A 113 6.22 -8.94 -11.98
N ALA A 114 6.78 -7.73 -11.89
CA ALA A 114 7.89 -7.31 -12.75
C ALA A 114 9.16 -8.18 -12.55
N ILE A 115 9.50 -8.51 -11.30
CA ILE A 115 10.65 -9.39 -11.02
C ILE A 115 10.39 -10.81 -11.57
N ARG A 116 9.18 -11.34 -11.45
CA ARG A 116 8.83 -12.66 -12.01
C ARG A 116 9.01 -12.71 -13.53
N GLU A 117 8.63 -11.64 -14.23
CA GLU A 117 8.90 -11.57 -15.68
C GLU A 117 10.40 -11.64 -15.99
N ILE A 118 11.24 -10.97 -15.20
CA ILE A 118 12.71 -11.05 -15.34
C ILE A 118 13.20 -12.47 -15.07
N VAL A 119 12.72 -13.11 -14.01
CA VAL A 119 13.08 -14.49 -13.65
C VAL A 119 12.72 -15.44 -14.80
N ASP A 120 11.49 -15.33 -15.33
CA ASP A 120 11.03 -16.16 -16.44
C ASP A 120 11.87 -15.99 -17.71
N LEU A 121 12.28 -14.77 -18.02
CA LEU A 121 13.19 -14.48 -19.15
C LEU A 121 14.56 -15.12 -18.93
N LEU A 122 15.12 -14.99 -17.73
CA LEU A 122 16.42 -15.58 -17.38
C LEU A 122 16.38 -17.10 -17.38
N VAL A 123 15.29 -17.73 -16.91
CA VAL A 123 15.09 -19.18 -16.98
C VAL A 123 15.08 -19.66 -18.43
N LYS A 124 14.30 -19.00 -19.29
CA LYS A 124 14.25 -19.32 -20.73
C LYS A 124 15.62 -19.17 -21.38
N PHE A 125 16.34 -18.10 -21.03
CA PHE A 125 17.66 -17.83 -21.59
C PHE A 125 18.69 -18.86 -21.11
N ALA A 126 18.76 -19.16 -19.81
CA ALA A 126 19.64 -20.18 -19.26
C ALA A 126 19.37 -21.56 -19.91
N SER A 127 18.09 -21.92 -20.08
CA SER A 127 17.70 -23.17 -20.70
C SER A 127 18.09 -23.25 -22.17
N LYS A 128 17.97 -22.15 -22.92
CA LYS A 128 18.38 -22.06 -24.32
C LYS A 128 19.90 -22.24 -24.48
N GLU A 129 20.67 -21.61 -23.60
CA GLU A 129 22.13 -21.54 -23.67
C GLU A 129 22.84 -22.63 -22.84
N LYS A 130 22.10 -23.63 -22.34
CA LYS A 130 22.64 -24.68 -21.45
C LYS A 130 23.77 -25.52 -22.07
N GLU A 131 23.83 -25.61 -23.40
CA GLU A 131 24.85 -26.35 -24.15
C GLU A 131 25.88 -25.44 -24.82
N THR A 132 25.72 -24.12 -24.73
CA THR A 132 26.67 -23.17 -25.30
C THR A 132 27.94 -23.14 -24.45
N ILE A 133 29.00 -23.75 -24.95
CA ILE A 133 30.28 -23.88 -24.28
C ILE A 133 31.00 -22.52 -24.22
N MET A 134 31.52 -22.19 -23.05
CA MET A 134 32.39 -21.02 -22.84
C MET A 134 33.52 -21.32 -21.88
N VAL A 135 34.55 -20.50 -21.92
CA VAL A 135 35.67 -20.56 -20.98
C VAL A 135 35.42 -19.56 -19.84
N ALA A 136 35.29 -20.08 -18.62
CA ALA A 136 35.26 -19.24 -17.43
C ALA A 136 36.61 -18.51 -17.25
N ARG A 137 36.55 -17.36 -16.59
CA ARG A 137 37.75 -16.53 -16.33
C ARG A 137 37.88 -16.22 -14.85
N THR A 138 39.10 -16.21 -14.36
CA THR A 138 39.47 -15.71 -13.03
C THR A 138 40.60 -14.69 -13.21
N HIS A 139 40.42 -13.52 -12.59
CA HIS A 139 41.38 -12.42 -12.74
C HIS A 139 41.67 -12.06 -14.22
N GLY A 140 40.70 -12.20 -15.09
CA GLY A 140 40.84 -11.97 -16.53
C GLY A 140 41.52 -13.11 -17.32
N GLN A 141 42.04 -14.15 -16.65
CA GLN A 141 42.71 -15.30 -17.27
C GLN A 141 41.76 -16.46 -17.54
N PRO A 142 41.93 -17.22 -18.62
CA PRO A 142 41.20 -18.42 -18.88
C PRO A 142 41.27 -19.42 -17.71
N ALA A 143 40.16 -20.00 -17.34
CA ALA A 143 40.02 -21.02 -16.29
C ALA A 143 39.31 -22.26 -16.84
N ASN A 144 38.37 -22.82 -16.09
CA ASN A 144 37.68 -24.03 -16.50
C ASN A 144 36.64 -23.79 -17.61
N VAL A 145 36.36 -24.83 -18.36
CA VAL A 145 35.24 -24.84 -19.31
C VAL A 145 33.92 -24.91 -18.55
N THR A 146 32.96 -24.10 -18.99
CA THR A 146 31.62 -24.02 -18.45
C THR A 146 30.61 -23.87 -19.60
N THR A 147 29.33 -23.68 -19.28
CA THR A 147 28.35 -23.30 -20.28
C THR A 147 27.74 -21.93 -19.94
N PHE A 148 27.34 -21.20 -20.94
CA PHE A 148 26.74 -19.89 -20.77
C PHE A 148 25.43 -19.98 -19.97
N GLY A 149 24.62 -21.00 -20.23
CA GLY A 149 23.39 -21.25 -19.44
C GLY A 149 23.66 -21.46 -17.95
N LYS A 150 24.73 -22.18 -17.57
CA LYS A 150 25.13 -22.34 -16.16
C LYS A 150 25.53 -21.00 -15.54
N GLU A 151 26.27 -20.17 -16.26
CA GLU A 151 26.70 -18.86 -15.76
C GLU A 151 25.51 -17.91 -15.51
N ILE A 152 24.40 -18.08 -16.26
CA ILE A 152 23.14 -17.37 -16.01
C ILE A 152 22.38 -18.02 -14.84
N ALA A 153 22.39 -19.32 -14.70
CA ALA A 153 21.64 -20.03 -13.68
C ALA A 153 22.12 -19.71 -12.25
N VAL A 154 23.40 -19.45 -12.06
CA VAL A 154 23.96 -19.11 -10.73
C VAL A 154 23.39 -17.80 -10.17
N PRO A 155 23.47 -16.65 -10.86
CA PRO A 155 22.84 -15.43 -10.36
C PRO A 155 21.31 -15.52 -10.34
N LEU A 156 20.70 -16.30 -11.24
CA LEU A 156 19.27 -16.53 -11.23
C LEU A 156 18.81 -17.25 -9.96
N SER A 157 19.53 -18.31 -9.52
CA SER A 157 19.22 -18.98 -8.26
C SER A 157 19.25 -18.00 -7.08
N ARG A 158 20.29 -17.17 -6.99
CA ARG A 158 20.38 -16.14 -5.94
C ARG A 158 19.23 -15.14 -6.01
N LEU A 159 18.84 -14.74 -7.22
CA LEU A 159 17.68 -13.85 -7.40
C LEU A 159 16.39 -14.51 -6.91
N CYS A 160 16.19 -15.79 -7.16
CA CYS A 160 15.03 -16.52 -6.66
C CYS A 160 15.00 -16.55 -5.11
N ASP A 161 16.14 -16.82 -4.47
CA ASP A 161 16.25 -16.80 -3.00
C ASP A 161 15.87 -15.42 -2.43
N GLU A 162 16.37 -14.35 -3.04
CA GLU A 162 16.03 -12.97 -2.65
C GLU A 162 14.55 -12.63 -2.90
N VAL A 163 13.95 -13.14 -3.96
CA VAL A 163 12.53 -12.96 -4.24
C VAL A 163 11.65 -13.64 -3.18
N GLU A 164 12.01 -14.86 -2.76
CA GLU A 164 11.32 -15.56 -1.68
C GLU A 164 11.40 -14.78 -0.37
N LEU A 165 12.61 -14.28 -0.02
CA LEU A 165 12.80 -13.44 1.15
C LEU A 165 11.96 -12.16 1.06
N PHE A 166 12.01 -11.45 -0.07
CA PHE A 166 11.23 -10.23 -0.30
C PHE A 166 9.72 -10.48 -0.22
N GLN A 167 9.25 -11.61 -0.74
CA GLN A 167 7.84 -12.00 -0.67
C GLN A 167 7.38 -12.27 0.77
N SER A 168 8.24 -12.85 1.59
CA SER A 168 7.95 -13.20 2.99
C SER A 168 8.04 -12.02 3.96
N MET A 169 8.67 -10.90 3.58
CA MET A 169 8.83 -9.73 4.44
C MET A 169 7.49 -9.19 4.92
N THR A 170 7.41 -8.88 6.21
CA THR A 170 6.27 -8.18 6.81
C THR A 170 6.55 -6.69 6.92
N PHE A 171 5.60 -5.86 6.49
CA PHE A 171 5.65 -4.43 6.72
C PHE A 171 4.91 -4.09 8.00
N GLN A 172 5.65 -3.60 8.98
CA GLN A 172 5.09 -3.20 10.26
C GLN A 172 4.79 -1.71 10.24
N ALA A 173 3.70 -1.32 10.90
CA ALA A 173 3.39 0.07 11.20
C ALA A 173 3.58 0.31 12.70
N LYS A 174 4.03 1.50 13.05
CA LYS A 174 4.07 1.97 14.43
C LYS A 174 2.79 2.76 14.69
N CYS A 175 2.08 2.39 15.75
CA CYS A 175 0.87 3.04 16.21
C CYS A 175 0.93 3.20 17.71
#